data_e0e52d80ba02523e65641d5909f3cf98
#
_entry.id   e0e52d80ba02523e65641d5909f3cf98
#
_cell.length_a   1.000
_cell.length_b   1.000
_cell.length_c   1.000
_cell.angle_alpha   90.00
_cell.angle_beta   90.00
_cell.angle_gamma   90.00
#
_symmetry.space_group_name_H-M   'P 1'
#
loop_
_entity.id
_entity.type
_entity.pdbx_description
1 polymer ?
#
loop_
_entity_poly.entity_id
_entity_poly.type
_entity_poly.pdbx_seq_one_letter_code
_entity_poly.pdbx_strand_id
1 'polypeptide(L)'
;MAEATERVPDTESDTGAPPSRRQRIGRAVLSRLPQLTVALLGGLMLCLSFPPFGWWFLAFLAFAGLGWLLTVPSVTAKGGFGYGLLFGLAFYIPLLPWISGLVGPVPWLALSAVEALFPALFGLVAVLVRRVPGWPLWFAGLWSAQEWLKSTVPFGGFPWGVVGYSQTQSPALPLAYFGGAPLVSFGVALVGFALAALTIEVIRWWRSDRAARVAAPPAVVLPGLCVAVVLLIAALAWPHVRTSGAGVGDEPPVTVAVVQGNVPRLGLEFNAQRRAVLDNHVDETIRLADDVRAGRAPQPMVVIWPENSSDIDPLANADAAKEISAAAAAIRAPILVGGVLAAPGYRRDNPVSTNSVIVWNPDTGPADRHDKQIIQPFGEYLPWRSFFSKLSSYADRAGYFVPGHGDGVVRAAGVPIGVTTCWEVIFDRAAREAVRSGAQMLAVPSNNATFDESMSEQQLAFARLRAVEHERYVVVSGTTGISAVISPAGRELARTQFFEPAYLDQQVRLRTSLTPATRFGPYVEALLVGIGVAGLLAAMLHNDFFVGRFGPRRTTRRTSTSENGKGAA
;
A
#
# COMPACT_ATOMS: atom_id res chain seq x y z
N MET A 1 -77.83 -47.53 31.70
CA MET A 1 -77.23 -47.53 30.36
C MET A 1 -77.08 -46.10 29.91
N ALA A 2 -75.88 -45.61 29.99
CA ALA A 2 -75.52 -44.24 29.48
C ALA A 2 -74.15 -44.47 28.79
N GLU A 3 -74.19 -44.31 27.49
CA GLU A 3 -73.04 -44.48 26.59
C GLU A 3 -72.15 -43.25 26.72
N ALA A 4 -70.89 -43.44 27.12
CA ALA A 4 -69.86 -42.43 27.16
C ALA A 4 -69.25 -42.30 25.77
N THR A 5 -69.48 -41.20 25.07
CA THR A 5 -68.85 -40.85 23.81
C THR A 5 -67.48 -40.25 24.10
N GLU A 6 -66.44 -40.98 23.82
CA GLU A 6 -65.04 -40.57 23.89
C GLU A 6 -64.75 -39.60 22.72
N ARG A 7 -64.44 -38.34 23.03
CA ARG A 7 -63.98 -37.35 22.06
C ARG A 7 -62.47 -37.55 21.83
N VAL A 8 -62.12 -37.95 20.63
CA VAL A 8 -60.73 -37.90 20.12
C VAL A 8 -60.31 -36.44 19.92
N PRO A 9 -59.20 -35.98 20.47
CA PRO A 9 -58.73 -34.61 20.18
C PRO A 9 -58.18 -34.55 18.74
N ASP A 10 -58.76 -33.64 17.95
CA ASP A 10 -58.24 -33.26 16.63
C ASP A 10 -56.83 -32.72 16.78
N THR A 11 -55.84 -33.43 16.31
CA THR A 11 -54.49 -32.91 16.08
C THR A 11 -54.54 -31.98 14.87
N GLU A 12 -54.71 -30.66 15.14
CA GLU A 12 -54.44 -29.63 14.14
C GLU A 12 -52.98 -29.78 13.67
N SER A 13 -52.83 -30.33 12.47
CA SER A 13 -51.57 -30.25 11.76
C SER A 13 -51.33 -28.82 11.35
N ASP A 14 -50.47 -28.12 12.12
CA ASP A 14 -49.97 -26.81 11.77
C ASP A 14 -49.14 -26.90 10.46
N THR A 15 -49.85 -26.87 9.33
CA THR A 15 -49.23 -26.72 8.00
C THR A 15 -48.85 -25.27 7.81
N GLY A 16 -47.78 -24.84 8.53
CA GLY A 16 -47.19 -23.52 8.38
C GLY A 16 -46.83 -23.26 6.92
N ALA A 17 -47.42 -22.24 6.30
CA ALA A 17 -47.14 -21.82 4.94
C ALA A 17 -45.59 -21.67 4.74
N PRO A 18 -45.01 -22.10 3.62
CA PRO A 18 -43.57 -22.01 3.41
C PRO A 18 -43.12 -20.55 3.53
N PRO A 19 -42.00 -20.27 4.26
CA PRO A 19 -41.57 -18.91 4.56
C PRO A 19 -41.37 -18.10 3.28
N SER A 20 -41.90 -16.86 3.27
CA SER A 20 -41.79 -15.96 2.14
C SER A 20 -40.34 -15.71 1.74
N ARG A 21 -40.09 -15.29 0.49
CA ARG A 21 -38.74 -14.98 0.00
C ARG A 21 -38.03 -13.94 0.91
N ARG A 22 -38.76 -12.96 1.43
CA ARG A 22 -38.24 -11.96 2.37
C ARG A 22 -37.83 -12.59 3.70
N GLN A 23 -38.65 -13.49 4.26
CA GLN A 23 -38.31 -14.21 5.50
C GLN A 23 -37.13 -15.16 5.33
N ARG A 24 -36.98 -15.84 4.18
CA ARG A 24 -35.79 -16.67 3.86
C ARG A 24 -34.53 -15.83 3.77
N ILE A 25 -34.58 -14.68 3.10
CA ILE A 25 -33.45 -13.74 2.99
C ILE A 25 -33.11 -13.19 4.38
N GLY A 26 -34.10 -12.72 5.15
CA GLY A 26 -33.86 -12.21 6.51
C GLY A 26 -33.20 -13.23 7.43
N ARG A 27 -33.69 -14.48 7.45
CA ARG A 27 -33.05 -15.57 8.23
C ARG A 27 -31.62 -15.88 7.76
N ALA A 28 -31.38 -15.89 6.43
CA ALA A 28 -30.06 -16.11 5.88
C ALA A 28 -29.08 -14.98 6.22
N VAL A 29 -29.53 -13.72 6.29
CA VAL A 29 -28.71 -12.57 6.72
C VAL A 29 -28.43 -12.67 8.22
N LEU A 30 -29.45 -12.91 9.04
CA LEU A 30 -29.29 -13.03 10.49
C LEU A 30 -28.33 -14.16 10.88
N SER A 31 -28.39 -15.29 10.20
CA SER A 31 -27.46 -16.42 10.45
C SER A 31 -26.02 -16.12 10.06
N ARG A 32 -25.76 -15.14 9.19
CA ARG A 32 -24.43 -14.70 8.74
C ARG A 32 -23.96 -13.40 9.38
N LEU A 33 -24.79 -12.82 10.25
CA LEU A 33 -24.48 -11.52 10.88
C LEU A 33 -23.10 -11.49 11.56
N PRO A 34 -22.66 -12.50 12.33
CA PRO A 34 -21.33 -12.50 12.94
C PRO A 34 -20.20 -12.44 11.89
N GLN A 35 -20.34 -13.17 10.78
CA GLN A 35 -19.36 -13.18 9.70
C GLN A 35 -19.30 -11.84 8.96
N LEU A 36 -20.45 -11.23 8.69
CA LEU A 36 -20.53 -9.91 8.06
C LEU A 36 -19.92 -8.83 8.96
N THR A 37 -20.21 -8.89 10.27
CA THR A 37 -19.63 -7.97 11.26
C THR A 37 -18.11 -8.09 11.31
N VAL A 38 -17.58 -9.32 11.36
CA VAL A 38 -16.12 -9.54 11.38
C VAL A 38 -15.46 -9.05 10.08
N ALA A 39 -16.07 -9.27 8.92
CA ALA A 39 -15.55 -8.75 7.66
C ALA A 39 -15.52 -7.21 7.64
N LEU A 40 -16.60 -6.57 8.04
CA LEU A 40 -16.71 -5.12 8.10
C LEU A 40 -15.72 -4.51 9.12
N LEU A 41 -15.74 -5.00 10.35
CA LEU A 41 -14.84 -4.50 11.40
C LEU A 41 -13.38 -4.77 11.07
N GLY A 42 -13.06 -5.93 10.49
CA GLY A 42 -11.70 -6.25 10.04
C GLY A 42 -11.19 -5.26 9.00
N GLY A 43 -11.99 -4.91 8.00
CA GLY A 43 -11.63 -3.88 7.01
C GLY A 43 -11.43 -2.50 7.64
N LEU A 44 -12.34 -2.09 8.54
CA LEU A 44 -12.20 -0.83 9.28
C LEU A 44 -10.96 -0.82 10.18
N MET A 45 -10.68 -1.90 10.90
CA MET A 45 -9.46 -2.04 11.72
C MET A 45 -8.21 -1.90 10.87
N LEU A 46 -8.20 -2.51 9.68
CA LEU A 46 -7.06 -2.37 8.76
C LEU A 46 -6.92 -0.92 8.29
N CYS A 47 -8.00 -0.21 7.98
CA CYS A 47 -7.96 1.22 7.66
C CYS A 47 -7.37 2.05 8.81
N LEU A 48 -7.86 1.84 10.04
CA LEU A 48 -7.40 2.56 11.24
C LEU A 48 -5.93 2.27 11.58
N SER A 49 -5.34 1.22 11.02
CA SER A 49 -3.89 0.96 11.16
C SER A 49 -3.02 1.90 10.31
N PHE A 50 -3.58 2.57 9.32
CA PHE A 50 -2.89 3.55 8.47
C PHE A 50 -2.96 4.96 9.06
N PRO A 51 -2.03 5.87 8.68
CA PRO A 51 -2.17 7.29 8.96
C PRO A 51 -3.48 7.86 8.39
N PRO A 52 -4.06 8.87 9.06
CA PRO A 52 -3.52 9.62 10.19
C PRO A 52 -3.68 8.95 11.56
N PHE A 53 -4.45 7.85 11.68
CA PHE A 53 -4.69 7.17 12.97
C PHE A 53 -3.46 6.43 13.47
N GLY A 54 -2.83 5.62 12.60
CA GLY A 54 -1.58 4.91 12.90
C GLY A 54 -1.70 3.83 14.00
N TRP A 55 -2.90 3.28 14.24
CA TRP A 55 -3.14 2.22 15.23
C TRP A 55 -2.66 0.87 14.67
N TRP A 56 -1.37 0.78 14.42
CA TRP A 56 -0.71 -0.32 13.70
C TRP A 56 -1.09 -1.71 14.19
N PHE A 57 -1.35 -1.90 15.49
CA PHE A 57 -1.71 -3.20 16.10
C PHE A 57 -3.06 -3.72 15.59
N LEU A 58 -3.95 -2.87 15.09
CA LEU A 58 -5.24 -3.26 14.54
C LEU A 58 -5.10 -4.10 13.26
N ALA A 59 -4.00 -3.97 12.51
CA ALA A 59 -3.74 -4.80 11.34
C ALA A 59 -3.64 -6.29 11.72
N PHE A 60 -2.98 -6.62 12.84
CA PHE A 60 -2.89 -8.00 13.32
C PHE A 60 -4.27 -8.57 13.70
N LEU A 61 -5.11 -7.76 14.35
CA LEU A 61 -6.47 -8.15 14.73
C LEU A 61 -7.38 -8.29 13.49
N ALA A 62 -7.22 -7.42 12.51
CA ALA A 62 -7.92 -7.50 11.22
C ALA A 62 -7.63 -8.84 10.52
N PHE A 63 -6.37 -9.23 10.42
CA PHE A 63 -5.97 -10.53 9.85
C PHE A 63 -6.39 -11.71 10.71
N ALA A 64 -6.36 -11.59 12.03
CA ALA A 64 -6.88 -12.64 12.92
C ALA A 64 -8.38 -12.86 12.70
N GLY A 65 -9.17 -11.79 12.61
CA GLY A 65 -10.60 -11.85 12.31
C GLY A 65 -10.88 -12.42 10.93
N LEU A 66 -10.15 -11.97 9.89
CA LEU A 66 -10.29 -12.46 8.53
C LEU A 66 -9.90 -13.95 8.42
N GLY A 67 -8.82 -14.37 9.09
CA GLY A 67 -8.38 -15.76 9.16
C GLY A 67 -9.43 -16.67 9.81
N TRP A 68 -9.97 -16.25 10.97
CA TRP A 68 -11.07 -16.97 11.61
C TRP A 68 -12.28 -17.08 10.67
N LEU A 69 -12.69 -15.98 10.06
CA LEU A 69 -13.85 -15.93 9.17
C LEU A 69 -13.74 -16.92 8.01
N LEU A 70 -12.60 -16.93 7.31
CA LEU A 70 -12.39 -17.77 6.12
C LEU A 70 -12.20 -19.24 6.45
N THR A 71 -11.88 -19.60 7.71
CA THR A 71 -11.77 -20.98 8.18
C THR A 71 -13.08 -21.56 8.68
N VAL A 72 -14.15 -20.76 8.85
CA VAL A 72 -15.48 -21.25 9.25
C VAL A 72 -15.99 -22.29 8.22
N PRO A 73 -16.36 -23.53 8.65
CA PRO A 73 -16.70 -24.61 7.73
C PRO A 73 -17.85 -24.31 6.77
N SER A 74 -18.83 -23.51 7.18
CA SER A 74 -19.99 -23.12 6.37
C SER A 74 -19.68 -22.08 5.28
N VAL A 75 -18.51 -21.45 5.32
CA VAL A 75 -18.09 -20.47 4.30
C VAL A 75 -17.64 -21.20 3.04
N THR A 76 -18.35 -20.96 1.94
CA THR A 76 -17.99 -21.46 0.60
C THR A 76 -16.98 -20.53 -0.08
N ALA A 77 -16.36 -20.95 -1.19
CA ALA A 77 -15.47 -20.09 -1.96
C ALA A 77 -16.16 -18.80 -2.44
N LYS A 78 -17.43 -18.89 -2.89
CA LYS A 78 -18.25 -17.70 -3.23
C LYS A 78 -18.53 -16.82 -2.00
N GLY A 79 -18.73 -17.44 -0.83
CA GLY A 79 -18.86 -16.73 0.44
C GLY A 79 -17.57 -16.02 0.83
N GLY A 80 -16.42 -16.67 0.66
CA GLY A 80 -15.09 -16.10 0.86
C GLY A 80 -14.84 -14.87 -0.02
N PHE A 81 -15.21 -14.95 -1.30
CA PHE A 81 -15.20 -13.79 -2.20
C PHE A 81 -16.05 -12.63 -1.66
N GLY A 82 -17.30 -12.89 -1.26
CA GLY A 82 -18.20 -11.86 -0.74
C GLY A 82 -17.71 -11.22 0.57
N TYR A 83 -17.17 -12.01 1.49
CA TYR A 83 -16.59 -11.48 2.74
C TYR A 83 -15.28 -10.72 2.48
N GLY A 84 -14.43 -11.19 1.57
CA GLY A 84 -13.24 -10.48 1.14
C GLY A 84 -13.58 -9.15 0.46
N LEU A 85 -14.63 -9.11 -0.36
CA LEU A 85 -15.13 -7.88 -0.96
C LEU A 85 -15.62 -6.88 0.10
N LEU A 86 -16.43 -7.34 1.08
CA LEU A 86 -16.92 -6.50 2.17
C LEU A 86 -15.76 -5.96 3.03
N PHE A 87 -14.78 -6.81 3.35
CA PHE A 87 -13.56 -6.41 4.04
C PHE A 87 -12.79 -5.34 3.24
N GLY A 88 -12.60 -5.56 1.93
CA GLY A 88 -11.92 -4.62 1.05
C GLY A 88 -12.66 -3.28 0.93
N LEU A 89 -13.98 -3.27 0.76
CA LEU A 89 -14.77 -2.04 0.73
C LEU A 89 -14.68 -1.28 2.06
N ALA A 90 -14.79 -1.98 3.18
CA ALA A 90 -14.65 -1.40 4.51
C ALA A 90 -13.24 -0.84 4.78
N PHE A 91 -12.23 -1.33 4.07
CA PHE A 91 -10.86 -0.85 4.13
C PHE A 91 -10.63 0.35 3.19
N TYR A 92 -10.91 0.21 1.89
CA TYR A 92 -10.52 1.20 0.88
C TYR A 92 -11.43 2.43 0.83
N ILE A 93 -12.73 2.30 1.08
CA ILE A 93 -13.62 3.47 1.08
C ILE A 93 -13.16 4.52 2.09
N PRO A 94 -12.92 4.21 3.37
CA PRO A 94 -12.46 5.20 4.34
C PRO A 94 -10.95 5.52 4.25
N LEU A 95 -10.14 4.71 3.54
CA LEU A 95 -8.73 4.98 3.35
C LEU A 95 -8.47 6.06 2.28
N LEU A 96 -9.31 6.13 1.24
CA LEU A 96 -9.09 6.91 0.03
C LEU A 96 -10.04 8.12 -0.17
N PRO A 97 -10.64 8.74 0.87
CA PRO A 97 -11.59 9.84 0.70
C PRO A 97 -10.96 11.10 0.10
N TRP A 98 -9.64 11.27 0.24
CA TRP A 98 -8.87 12.36 -0.33
C TRP A 98 -9.00 12.45 -1.87
N ILE A 99 -9.28 11.33 -2.56
CA ILE A 99 -9.58 11.32 -4.01
C ILE A 99 -10.87 12.09 -4.31
N SER A 100 -11.87 12.00 -3.42
CA SER A 100 -13.16 12.67 -3.67
C SER A 100 -13.05 14.19 -3.65
N GLY A 101 -12.13 14.74 -2.87
CA GLY A 101 -11.84 16.17 -2.85
C GLY A 101 -11.30 16.70 -4.18
N LEU A 102 -10.60 15.83 -4.93
CA LEU A 102 -9.99 16.17 -6.22
C LEU A 102 -10.94 16.01 -7.41
N VAL A 103 -11.59 14.83 -7.52
CA VAL A 103 -12.36 14.43 -8.71
C VAL A 103 -13.80 13.98 -8.41
N GLY A 104 -14.27 14.22 -7.20
CA GLY A 104 -15.62 13.86 -6.77
C GLY A 104 -15.79 12.41 -6.32
N PRO A 105 -16.98 12.04 -5.83
CA PRO A 105 -17.19 10.75 -5.17
C PRO A 105 -17.18 9.55 -6.12
N VAL A 106 -17.51 9.73 -7.39
CA VAL A 106 -17.62 8.60 -8.34
C VAL A 106 -16.29 7.93 -8.60
N PRO A 107 -15.20 8.65 -8.97
CA PRO A 107 -13.88 8.03 -9.14
C PRO A 107 -13.32 7.42 -7.84
N TRP A 108 -13.54 8.06 -6.70
CA TRP A 108 -13.16 7.52 -5.39
C TRP A 108 -13.82 6.16 -5.10
N LEU A 109 -15.16 6.08 -5.24
CA LEU A 109 -15.89 4.83 -4.99
C LEU A 109 -15.56 3.76 -6.03
N ALA A 110 -15.37 4.14 -7.30
CA ALA A 110 -14.97 3.23 -8.36
C ALA A 110 -13.59 2.61 -8.09
N LEU A 111 -12.60 3.43 -7.73
CA LEU A 111 -11.26 2.93 -7.37
C LEU A 111 -11.33 2.05 -6.13
N SER A 112 -12.04 2.47 -5.08
CA SER A 112 -12.22 1.66 -3.87
C SER A 112 -12.86 0.30 -4.16
N ALA A 113 -13.81 0.25 -5.10
CA ALA A 113 -14.46 -1.00 -5.51
C ALA A 113 -13.48 -1.90 -6.30
N VAL A 114 -12.67 -1.34 -7.19
CA VAL A 114 -11.64 -2.09 -7.93
C VAL A 114 -10.61 -2.65 -6.95
N GLU A 115 -10.10 -1.84 -6.03
CA GLU A 115 -9.14 -2.29 -5.01
C GLU A 115 -9.73 -3.36 -4.09
N ALA A 116 -11.02 -3.30 -3.77
CA ALA A 116 -11.70 -4.32 -2.96
C ALA A 116 -11.83 -5.69 -3.66
N LEU A 117 -11.68 -5.76 -4.99
CA LEU A 117 -11.68 -7.03 -5.71
C LEU A 117 -10.44 -7.89 -5.37
N PHE A 118 -9.32 -7.30 -5.00
CA PHE A 118 -8.12 -8.04 -4.63
C PHE A 118 -8.30 -8.82 -3.30
N PRO A 119 -8.77 -8.21 -2.20
CA PRO A 119 -9.18 -8.97 -1.01
C PRO A 119 -10.33 -9.94 -1.28
N ALA A 120 -11.24 -9.65 -2.21
CA ALA A 120 -12.30 -10.58 -2.61
C ALA A 120 -11.71 -11.84 -3.27
N LEU A 121 -10.76 -11.67 -4.20
CA LEU A 121 -10.05 -12.78 -4.83
C LEU A 121 -9.24 -13.58 -3.79
N PHE A 122 -8.54 -12.89 -2.89
CA PHE A 122 -7.88 -13.54 -1.75
C PHE A 122 -8.86 -14.41 -0.95
N GLY A 123 -10.02 -13.88 -0.56
CA GLY A 123 -11.02 -14.60 0.22
C GLY A 123 -11.57 -15.85 -0.50
N LEU A 124 -11.75 -15.76 -1.82
CA LEU A 124 -12.13 -16.90 -2.65
C LEU A 124 -11.08 -18.02 -2.59
N VAL A 125 -9.81 -17.66 -2.82
CA VAL A 125 -8.71 -18.63 -2.91
C VAL A 125 -8.34 -19.19 -1.53
N ALA A 126 -8.35 -18.35 -0.49
CA ALA A 126 -8.05 -18.76 0.87
C ALA A 126 -8.98 -19.89 1.37
N VAL A 127 -10.28 -19.81 1.03
CA VAL A 127 -11.24 -20.90 1.37
C VAL A 127 -10.85 -22.25 0.74
N LEU A 128 -10.22 -22.26 -0.43
CA LEU A 128 -9.74 -23.49 -1.07
C LEU A 128 -8.53 -24.08 -0.33
N VAL A 129 -7.68 -23.22 0.20
CA VAL A 129 -6.40 -23.59 0.86
C VAL A 129 -6.57 -23.89 2.36
N ARG A 130 -7.63 -23.43 3.01
CA ARG A 130 -7.82 -23.50 4.48
C ARG A 130 -7.68 -24.89 5.12
N ARG A 131 -7.82 -25.97 4.33
CA ARG A 131 -7.70 -27.36 4.80
C ARG A 131 -6.28 -27.91 4.69
N VAL A 132 -5.39 -27.20 4.00
CA VAL A 132 -3.99 -27.59 3.88
C VAL A 132 -3.28 -27.31 5.22
N PRO A 133 -2.54 -28.27 5.80
CA PRO A 133 -1.76 -28.05 7.01
C PRO A 133 -0.86 -26.81 6.87
N GLY A 134 -0.80 -26.00 7.93
CA GLY A 134 -0.03 -24.74 7.87
C GLY A 134 -0.75 -23.60 7.14
N TRP A 135 -2.08 -23.63 7.06
CA TRP A 135 -2.89 -22.62 6.39
C TRP A 135 -2.53 -21.15 6.71
N PRO A 136 -2.05 -20.76 7.93
CA PRO A 136 -1.64 -19.37 8.17
C PRO A 136 -0.50 -18.92 7.24
N LEU A 137 0.46 -19.79 6.97
CA LEU A 137 1.59 -19.51 6.06
C LEU A 137 1.09 -19.32 4.62
N TRP A 138 0.23 -20.21 4.16
CA TRP A 138 -0.36 -20.13 2.81
C TRP A 138 -1.22 -18.89 2.65
N PHE A 139 -2.01 -18.54 3.66
CA PHE A 139 -2.81 -17.31 3.65
C PHE A 139 -1.94 -16.05 3.59
N ALA A 140 -0.85 -16.00 4.34
CA ALA A 140 0.09 -14.88 4.27
C ALA A 140 0.73 -14.75 2.88
N GLY A 141 1.14 -15.88 2.28
CA GLY A 141 1.65 -15.90 0.90
C GLY A 141 0.60 -15.48 -0.14
N LEU A 142 -0.65 -15.92 0.00
CA LEU A 142 -1.76 -15.48 -0.86
C LEU A 142 -2.06 -13.99 -0.69
N TRP A 143 -1.91 -13.45 0.52
CA TRP A 143 -2.03 -12.02 0.75
C TRP A 143 -0.92 -11.24 0.04
N SER A 144 0.34 -11.71 0.12
CA SER A 144 1.43 -11.12 -0.65
C SER A 144 1.20 -11.21 -2.16
N ALA A 145 0.62 -12.31 -2.65
CA ALA A 145 0.31 -12.46 -4.07
C ALA A 145 -0.75 -11.45 -4.54
N GLN A 146 -1.79 -11.19 -3.75
CA GLN A 146 -2.78 -10.17 -4.11
C GLN A 146 -2.22 -8.75 -4.00
N GLU A 147 -1.34 -8.44 -3.02
CA GLU A 147 -0.67 -7.14 -2.94
C GLU A 147 0.27 -6.92 -4.12
N TRP A 148 1.05 -7.92 -4.52
CA TRP A 148 1.86 -7.88 -5.73
C TRP A 148 1.01 -7.64 -6.97
N LEU A 149 -0.11 -8.37 -7.12
CA LEU A 149 -1.01 -8.23 -8.27
C LEU A 149 -1.58 -6.81 -8.36
N LYS A 150 -2.13 -6.27 -7.27
CA LYS A 150 -2.68 -4.91 -7.26
C LYS A 150 -1.63 -3.81 -7.44
N SER A 151 -0.37 -4.09 -7.06
CA SER A 151 0.76 -3.18 -7.25
C SER A 151 1.36 -3.21 -8.65
N THR A 152 0.81 -4.09 -9.53
CA THR A 152 1.31 -4.30 -10.90
C THR A 152 0.24 -4.00 -11.94
N VAL A 153 -1.00 -4.39 -11.70
CA VAL A 153 -2.13 -4.27 -12.64
C VAL A 153 -3.37 -3.66 -11.99
N PRO A 154 -4.19 -2.93 -12.78
CA PRO A 154 -3.96 -2.42 -14.14
C PRO A 154 -3.06 -1.17 -14.15
N PHE A 155 -2.64 -0.74 -15.33
CA PHE A 155 -1.93 0.53 -15.58
C PHE A 155 -0.67 0.78 -14.74
N GLY A 156 0.05 -0.27 -14.35
CA GLY A 156 1.23 -0.21 -13.48
C GLY A 156 0.94 -0.40 -12.00
N GLY A 157 -0.33 -0.61 -11.65
CA GLY A 157 -0.80 -0.93 -10.30
C GLY A 157 -1.10 0.29 -9.43
N PHE A 158 -1.75 0.00 -8.28
CA PHE A 158 -2.08 0.98 -7.25
C PHE A 158 -1.64 0.43 -5.88
N PRO A 159 -0.35 0.57 -5.49
CA PRO A 159 0.16 -0.01 -4.24
C PRO A 159 -0.30 0.73 -2.97
N TRP A 160 -1.19 1.71 -3.06
CA TRP A 160 -1.79 2.37 -1.91
C TRP A 160 -2.58 1.36 -1.05
N GLY A 161 -2.38 1.38 0.26
CA GLY A 161 -2.98 0.39 1.15
C GLY A 161 -2.24 -0.95 1.24
N VAL A 162 -1.00 -1.06 0.73
CA VAL A 162 -0.09 -2.17 1.07
C VAL A 162 0.20 -2.12 2.56
N VAL A 163 -0.04 -3.23 3.26
CA VAL A 163 -0.07 -3.29 4.73
C VAL A 163 1.24 -2.84 5.38
N GLY A 164 2.37 -3.06 4.72
CA GLY A 164 3.68 -2.60 5.20
C GLY A 164 3.71 -1.13 5.56
N TYR A 165 2.98 -0.28 4.84
CA TYR A 165 2.94 1.16 5.11
C TYR A 165 2.16 1.55 6.37
N SER A 166 1.28 0.70 6.86
CA SER A 166 0.61 0.89 8.16
C SER A 166 1.53 0.62 9.35
N GLN A 167 2.73 0.07 9.12
CA GLN A 167 3.61 -0.46 10.16
C GLN A 167 4.81 0.43 10.49
N THR A 168 4.81 1.67 10.05
CA THR A 168 5.96 2.59 10.18
C THR A 168 6.28 2.98 11.64
N GLN A 169 5.39 2.70 12.57
CA GLN A 169 5.58 2.90 14.01
C GLN A 169 5.56 1.59 14.80
N SER A 170 5.45 0.44 14.13
CA SER A 170 5.32 -0.86 14.76
C SER A 170 6.66 -1.57 14.95
N PRO A 171 6.74 -2.57 15.84
CA PRO A 171 7.89 -3.46 15.94
C PRO A 171 8.18 -4.28 14.68
N ALA A 172 7.25 -4.30 13.70
CA ALA A 172 7.43 -5.00 12.43
C ALA A 172 8.21 -4.16 11.39
N LEU A 173 8.33 -2.83 11.58
CA LEU A 173 9.06 -1.96 10.64
C LEU A 173 10.47 -2.47 10.29
N PRO A 174 11.29 -3.01 11.23
CA PRO A 174 12.63 -3.50 10.91
C PRO A 174 12.67 -4.60 9.85
N LEU A 175 11.58 -5.34 9.61
CA LEU A 175 11.50 -6.32 8.52
C LEU A 175 11.75 -5.67 7.16
N ALA A 176 11.45 -4.37 7.00
CA ALA A 176 11.70 -3.63 5.77
C ALA A 176 13.18 -3.63 5.37
N TYR A 177 14.12 -3.68 6.33
CA TYR A 177 15.55 -3.77 6.08
C TYR A 177 15.95 -5.02 5.27
N PHE A 178 15.24 -6.15 5.47
CA PHE A 178 15.53 -7.41 4.79
C PHE A 178 14.75 -7.61 3.49
N GLY A 179 13.51 -7.14 3.39
CA GLY A 179 12.66 -7.45 2.23
C GLY A 179 11.61 -6.41 1.90
N GLY A 180 11.78 -5.17 2.35
CA GLY A 180 10.90 -4.06 2.00
C GLY A 180 9.47 -4.18 2.52
N ALA A 181 8.58 -3.38 1.95
CA ALA A 181 7.15 -3.42 2.26
C ALA A 181 6.53 -4.82 2.12
N PRO A 182 6.88 -5.65 1.11
CA PRO A 182 6.32 -7.00 0.99
C PRO A 182 6.60 -7.90 2.19
N LEU A 183 7.82 -7.87 2.76
CA LEU A 183 8.15 -8.69 3.92
C LEU A 183 7.46 -8.20 5.20
N VAL A 184 7.29 -6.89 5.35
CA VAL A 184 6.49 -6.31 6.46
C VAL A 184 5.05 -6.76 6.36
N SER A 185 4.41 -6.61 5.20
CA SER A 185 3.03 -7.06 4.95
C SER A 185 2.84 -8.55 5.23
N PHE A 186 3.75 -9.38 4.70
CA PHE A 186 3.73 -10.82 4.94
C PHE A 186 3.84 -11.16 6.43
N GLY A 187 4.77 -10.54 7.14
CA GLY A 187 4.97 -10.76 8.58
C GLY A 187 3.73 -10.42 9.40
N VAL A 188 3.11 -9.28 9.12
CA VAL A 188 1.87 -8.84 9.79
C VAL A 188 0.71 -9.81 9.51
N ALA A 189 0.50 -10.17 8.24
CA ALA A 189 -0.54 -11.12 7.85
C ALA A 189 -0.30 -12.50 8.48
N LEU A 190 0.95 -13.00 8.44
CA LEU A 190 1.31 -14.29 9.03
C LEU A 190 1.05 -14.34 10.53
N VAL A 191 1.46 -13.31 11.27
CA VAL A 191 1.19 -13.21 12.71
C VAL A 191 -0.32 -13.15 12.97
N GLY A 192 -1.07 -12.34 12.24
CA GLY A 192 -2.53 -12.26 12.40
C GLY A 192 -3.23 -13.59 12.13
N PHE A 193 -2.90 -14.28 11.03
CA PHE A 193 -3.46 -15.59 10.73
C PHE A 193 -3.00 -16.69 11.71
N ALA A 194 -1.76 -16.61 12.21
CA ALA A 194 -1.29 -17.51 13.24
C ALA A 194 -2.03 -17.31 14.57
N LEU A 195 -2.32 -16.07 14.96
CA LEU A 195 -3.15 -15.75 16.12
C LEU A 195 -4.57 -16.32 15.99
N ALA A 196 -5.16 -16.25 14.78
CA ALA A 196 -6.45 -16.90 14.51
C ALA A 196 -6.36 -18.42 14.72
N ALA A 197 -5.32 -19.07 14.16
CA ALA A 197 -5.11 -20.49 14.31
C ALA A 197 -4.92 -20.90 15.78
N LEU A 198 -4.09 -20.19 16.53
CA LEU A 198 -3.91 -20.40 17.98
C LEU A 198 -5.23 -20.28 18.72
N THR A 199 -6.00 -19.23 18.46
CA THR A 199 -7.29 -19.00 19.12
C THR A 199 -8.28 -20.13 18.81
N ILE A 200 -8.40 -20.54 17.56
CA ILE A 200 -9.28 -21.64 17.14
C ILE A 200 -8.89 -22.95 17.83
N GLU A 201 -7.60 -23.30 17.86
CA GLU A 201 -7.10 -24.52 18.48
C GLU A 201 -7.30 -24.54 19.99
N VAL A 202 -7.01 -23.42 20.67
CA VAL A 202 -7.21 -23.29 22.13
C VAL A 202 -8.71 -23.38 22.47
N ILE A 203 -9.58 -22.69 21.74
CA ILE A 203 -11.03 -22.75 21.96
C ILE A 203 -11.56 -24.17 21.70
N ARG A 204 -11.11 -24.81 20.62
CA ARG A 204 -11.48 -26.19 20.30
C ARG A 204 -11.10 -27.12 21.44
N TRP A 205 -9.86 -27.05 21.94
CA TRP A 205 -9.35 -27.84 23.04
C TRP A 205 -10.12 -27.58 24.36
N TRP A 206 -10.40 -26.34 24.65
CA TRP A 206 -11.16 -25.95 25.84
C TRP A 206 -12.60 -26.48 25.85
N ARG A 207 -13.23 -26.54 24.70
CA ARG A 207 -14.61 -27.04 24.53
C ARG A 207 -14.71 -28.57 24.44
N SER A 208 -13.60 -29.28 24.28
CA SER A 208 -13.58 -30.74 24.27
C SER A 208 -13.76 -31.29 25.69
N ASP A 209 -14.22 -32.53 25.83
CA ASP A 209 -14.32 -33.19 27.12
C ASP A 209 -12.93 -33.48 27.74
N ARG A 210 -12.91 -33.86 29.02
CA ARG A 210 -11.67 -34.08 29.76
C ARG A 210 -10.78 -35.17 29.16
N ALA A 211 -11.38 -36.25 28.68
CA ALA A 211 -10.64 -37.35 28.09
C ALA A 211 -10.01 -36.97 26.75
N ALA A 212 -10.76 -36.27 25.89
CA ALA A 212 -10.25 -35.74 24.62
C ALA A 212 -9.16 -34.66 24.82
N ARG A 213 -9.26 -33.84 25.86
CA ARG A 213 -8.20 -32.86 26.19
C ARG A 213 -6.87 -33.50 26.53
N VAL A 214 -6.88 -34.61 27.26
CA VAL A 214 -5.67 -35.35 27.60
C VAL A 214 -5.11 -36.10 26.40
N ALA A 215 -6.00 -36.69 25.58
CA ALA A 215 -5.60 -37.49 24.42
C ALA A 215 -5.05 -36.66 23.25
N ALA A 216 -5.51 -35.42 23.07
CA ALA A 216 -5.15 -34.55 21.94
C ALA A 216 -4.89 -33.11 22.41
N PRO A 217 -3.63 -32.76 22.77
CA PRO A 217 -3.27 -31.38 23.09
C PRO A 217 -3.50 -30.45 21.88
N PRO A 218 -3.68 -29.12 22.10
CA PRO A 218 -3.94 -28.20 21.00
C PRO A 218 -2.71 -28.08 20.08
N ALA A 219 -2.96 -27.99 18.77
CA ALA A 219 -1.89 -27.88 17.75
C ALA A 219 -1.33 -26.45 17.67
N VAL A 220 -0.67 -25.99 18.75
CA VAL A 220 -0.17 -24.62 18.88
C VAL A 220 1.28 -24.43 18.40
N VAL A 221 2.02 -25.50 18.15
CA VAL A 221 3.46 -25.44 17.83
C VAL A 221 3.72 -24.69 16.53
N LEU A 222 3.05 -25.11 15.44
CA LEU A 222 3.29 -24.49 14.12
C LEU A 222 2.84 -23.02 14.08
N PRO A 223 1.64 -22.63 14.53
CA PRO A 223 1.27 -21.21 14.59
C PRO A 223 2.20 -20.40 15.52
N GLY A 224 2.57 -20.96 16.67
CA GLY A 224 3.52 -20.33 17.59
C GLY A 224 4.90 -20.12 16.95
N LEU A 225 5.39 -21.09 16.18
CA LEU A 225 6.64 -20.98 15.44
C LEU A 225 6.56 -19.87 14.37
N CYS A 226 5.44 -19.73 13.65
CA CYS A 226 5.24 -18.64 12.69
C CYS A 226 5.41 -17.27 13.36
N VAL A 227 4.78 -17.06 14.51
CA VAL A 227 4.92 -15.81 15.27
C VAL A 227 6.37 -15.62 15.72
N ALA A 228 6.99 -16.66 16.30
CA ALA A 228 8.35 -16.59 16.81
C ALA A 228 9.38 -16.25 15.71
N VAL A 229 9.25 -16.83 14.53
CA VAL A 229 10.13 -16.57 13.37
C VAL A 229 10.02 -15.11 12.93
N VAL A 230 8.81 -14.56 12.80
CA VAL A 230 8.61 -13.15 12.41
C VAL A 230 9.24 -12.22 13.46
N LEU A 231 9.00 -12.48 14.75
CA LEU A 231 9.58 -11.70 15.84
C LEU A 231 11.12 -11.81 15.87
N LEU A 232 11.67 -12.99 15.61
CA LEU A 232 13.11 -13.21 15.55
C LEU A 232 13.73 -12.41 14.40
N ILE A 233 13.16 -12.46 13.19
CA ILE A 233 13.66 -11.70 12.04
C ILE A 233 13.59 -10.20 12.34
N ALA A 234 12.50 -9.70 12.90
CA ALA A 234 12.37 -8.31 13.32
C ALA A 234 13.42 -7.92 14.37
N ALA A 235 13.66 -8.79 15.36
CA ALA A 235 14.67 -8.58 16.40
C ALA A 235 16.10 -8.58 15.84
N LEU A 236 16.41 -9.41 14.83
CA LEU A 236 17.70 -9.42 14.15
C LEU A 236 17.94 -8.16 13.31
N ALA A 237 16.88 -7.59 12.74
CA ALA A 237 16.98 -6.33 12.00
C ALA A 237 17.03 -5.10 12.91
N TRP A 238 16.47 -5.20 14.12
CA TRP A 238 16.31 -4.08 15.05
C TRP A 238 17.60 -3.31 15.36
N PRO A 239 18.75 -3.94 15.64
CA PRO A 239 20.00 -3.21 15.90
C PRO A 239 20.43 -2.37 14.68
N HIS A 240 20.32 -2.92 13.45
CA HIS A 240 20.67 -2.21 12.24
C HIS A 240 19.83 -0.97 12.04
N VAL A 241 18.50 -1.08 12.21
CA VAL A 241 17.57 0.04 12.06
C VAL A 241 17.75 1.07 13.18
N ARG A 242 17.91 0.64 14.44
CA ARG A 242 18.03 1.54 15.59
C ARG A 242 19.31 2.36 15.57
N THR A 243 20.42 1.78 15.12
CA THR A 243 21.72 2.44 15.06
C THR A 243 21.94 3.19 13.77
N SER A 244 21.16 2.90 12.72
CA SER A 244 21.28 3.60 11.46
C SER A 244 20.93 5.08 11.61
N GLY A 245 21.83 5.94 11.15
CA GLY A 245 21.72 7.39 11.34
C GLY A 245 22.17 7.94 12.70
N ALA A 246 22.50 7.09 13.68
CA ALA A 246 22.98 7.53 15.00
C ALA A 246 24.51 7.76 15.07
N GLY A 247 25.10 8.28 13.99
CA GLY A 247 26.55 8.58 13.94
C GLY A 247 27.43 7.41 13.54
N VAL A 248 26.88 6.30 13.10
CA VAL A 248 27.62 5.17 12.55
C VAL A 248 27.80 5.40 11.04
N GLY A 249 28.88 6.02 10.67
CA GLY A 249 29.34 6.31 9.32
C GLY A 249 30.48 7.29 9.39
N ASP A 250 31.57 7.02 8.67
CA ASP A 250 32.78 7.87 8.66
C ASP A 250 32.56 9.21 7.94
N GLU A 251 31.43 9.37 7.25
CA GLU A 251 31.11 10.59 6.51
C GLU A 251 30.65 11.71 7.43
N PRO A 252 31.22 12.91 7.28
CA PRO A 252 30.77 14.09 8.05
C PRO A 252 29.32 14.41 7.73
N PRO A 253 28.56 14.96 8.71
CA PRO A 253 27.20 15.37 8.45
C PRO A 253 27.19 16.58 7.48
N VAL A 254 26.22 16.58 6.57
CA VAL A 254 25.93 17.70 5.67
C VAL A 254 24.56 18.26 6.00
N THR A 255 24.40 19.59 5.85
CA THR A 255 23.10 20.22 6.03
C THR A 255 22.31 20.15 4.73
N VAL A 256 21.07 19.69 4.81
CA VAL A 256 20.11 19.70 3.70
C VAL A 256 18.95 20.61 4.10
N ALA A 257 18.52 21.47 3.19
CA ALA A 257 17.34 22.29 3.41
C ALA A 257 16.18 21.83 2.52
N VAL A 258 14.97 22.01 3.04
CA VAL A 258 13.71 21.80 2.35
C VAL A 258 12.93 23.10 2.36
N VAL A 259 12.35 23.47 1.25
CA VAL A 259 11.50 24.66 1.15
C VAL A 259 10.09 24.26 0.76
N GLN A 260 9.13 24.66 1.57
CA GLN A 260 7.69 24.56 1.35
C GLN A 260 7.13 25.97 1.13
N GLY A 261 6.97 26.34 -0.13
CA GLY A 261 6.50 27.72 -0.47
C GLY A 261 5.00 27.91 -0.28
N ASN A 262 4.24 26.80 -0.23
CA ASN A 262 2.79 26.79 -0.20
C ASN A 262 2.12 27.30 -1.51
N VAL A 263 0.81 27.23 -1.58
CA VAL A 263 -0.02 27.76 -2.67
C VAL A 263 -1.06 28.71 -2.12
N PRO A 264 -1.55 29.68 -2.91
CA PRO A 264 -2.57 30.60 -2.43
C PRO A 264 -3.87 29.94 -1.95
N ARG A 265 -4.25 28.80 -2.54
CA ARG A 265 -5.39 27.98 -2.14
C ARG A 265 -5.25 26.54 -2.64
N LEU A 266 -5.87 25.59 -1.93
CA LEU A 266 -5.95 24.19 -2.33
C LEU A 266 -6.88 23.98 -3.54
N GLY A 267 -6.62 22.93 -4.32
CA GLY A 267 -7.48 22.43 -5.38
C GLY A 267 -6.85 22.42 -6.76
N LEU A 268 -7.60 21.93 -7.76
CA LEU A 268 -7.12 21.79 -9.15
C LEU A 268 -6.76 23.10 -9.84
N GLU A 269 -7.23 24.22 -9.32
CA GLU A 269 -7.00 25.54 -9.91
C GLU A 269 -5.62 26.13 -9.57
N PHE A 270 -4.79 25.39 -8.81
CA PHE A 270 -3.44 25.85 -8.49
C PHE A 270 -2.61 26.12 -9.76
N ASN A 271 -2.87 25.41 -10.86
CA ASN A 271 -2.25 25.66 -12.16
C ASN A 271 -2.50 27.09 -12.70
N ALA A 272 -3.61 27.71 -12.32
CA ALA A 272 -3.88 29.12 -12.65
C ALA A 272 -3.01 30.10 -11.83
N GLN A 273 -2.35 29.59 -10.78
CA GLN A 273 -1.57 30.39 -9.82
C GLN A 273 -0.06 30.14 -9.97
N ARG A 274 0.38 29.57 -11.09
CA ARG A 274 1.76 29.13 -11.36
C ARG A 274 2.84 30.12 -10.96
N ARG A 275 2.62 31.42 -11.23
CA ARG A 275 3.60 32.45 -10.89
C ARG A 275 3.70 32.62 -9.39
N ALA A 276 2.58 32.72 -8.68
CA ALA A 276 2.57 32.87 -7.23
C ALA A 276 3.21 31.68 -6.50
N VAL A 277 3.04 30.46 -7.04
CA VAL A 277 3.69 29.27 -6.49
C VAL A 277 5.21 29.38 -6.60
N LEU A 278 5.74 29.77 -7.76
CA LEU A 278 7.17 30.00 -7.95
C LEU A 278 7.67 31.09 -7.02
N ASP A 279 7.01 32.24 -6.99
CA ASP A 279 7.40 33.42 -6.17
C ASP A 279 7.46 33.03 -4.68
N ASN A 280 6.47 32.27 -4.17
CA ASN A 280 6.47 31.78 -2.79
C ASN A 280 7.69 30.90 -2.45
N HIS A 281 8.13 30.03 -3.37
CA HIS A 281 9.32 29.20 -3.14
C HIS A 281 10.61 30.02 -3.20
N VAL A 282 10.66 31.03 -4.08
CA VAL A 282 11.77 32.00 -4.15
C VAL A 282 11.85 32.79 -2.85
N ASP A 283 10.74 33.40 -2.40
CA ASP A 283 10.68 34.22 -1.19
C ASP A 283 11.09 33.43 0.05
N GLU A 284 10.59 32.19 0.19
CA GLU A 284 10.94 31.33 1.33
C GLU A 284 12.42 30.91 1.29
N THR A 285 13.01 30.73 0.10
CA THR A 285 14.44 30.44 -0.06
C THR A 285 15.28 31.68 0.29
N ILE A 286 14.83 32.87 -0.07
CA ILE A 286 15.49 34.13 0.32
C ILE A 286 15.43 34.33 1.83
N ARG A 287 14.29 34.02 2.48
CA ARG A 287 14.17 34.03 3.95
C ARG A 287 15.19 33.08 4.60
N LEU A 288 15.32 31.85 4.10
CA LEU A 288 16.35 30.91 4.56
C LEU A 288 17.75 31.51 4.37
N ALA A 289 18.04 32.10 3.22
CA ALA A 289 19.34 32.74 2.94
C ALA A 289 19.65 33.90 3.90
N ASP A 290 18.65 34.69 4.28
CA ASP A 290 18.77 35.74 5.28
C ASP A 290 19.07 35.18 6.67
N ASP A 291 18.43 34.09 7.05
CA ASP A 291 18.69 33.41 8.32
C ASP A 291 20.09 32.79 8.37
N VAL A 292 20.56 32.21 7.25
CA VAL A 292 21.94 31.71 7.12
C VAL A 292 22.95 32.87 7.26
N ARG A 293 22.74 33.98 6.58
CA ARG A 293 23.61 35.16 6.68
C ARG A 293 23.65 35.76 8.08
N ALA A 294 22.54 35.69 8.80
CA ALA A 294 22.42 36.15 10.18
C ALA A 294 22.91 35.13 11.22
N GLY A 295 23.37 33.95 10.79
CA GLY A 295 23.81 32.86 11.69
C GLY A 295 22.67 32.17 12.45
N ARG A 296 21.41 32.34 12.03
CA ARG A 296 20.25 31.69 12.62
C ARG A 296 19.98 30.29 12.04
N ALA A 297 20.44 30.03 10.81
CA ALA A 297 20.38 28.75 10.13
C ALA A 297 21.77 28.35 9.63
N PRO A 298 22.08 27.02 9.57
CA PRO A 298 23.34 26.56 8.99
C PRO A 298 23.31 26.67 7.45
N GLN A 299 24.48 26.84 6.82
CA GLN A 299 24.61 26.85 5.37
C GLN A 299 24.23 25.46 4.80
N PRO A 300 23.20 25.33 3.94
CA PRO A 300 22.87 24.06 3.34
C PRO A 300 23.85 23.69 2.21
N MET A 301 24.09 22.38 2.05
CA MET A 301 24.77 21.79 0.90
C MET A 301 23.87 21.82 -0.35
N VAL A 302 22.58 21.60 -0.16
CA VAL A 302 21.55 21.55 -1.21
C VAL A 302 20.21 21.98 -0.62
N VAL A 303 19.40 22.63 -1.43
CA VAL A 303 18.01 22.98 -1.12
C VAL A 303 17.09 22.15 -1.99
N ILE A 304 16.03 21.59 -1.43
CA ILE A 304 15.06 20.76 -2.16
C ILE A 304 13.71 21.47 -2.19
N TRP A 305 13.26 21.80 -3.39
CA TRP A 305 11.94 22.33 -3.66
C TRP A 305 10.98 21.20 -4.04
N PRO A 306 9.67 21.39 -3.88
CA PRO A 306 8.67 20.36 -4.20
C PRO A 306 8.50 20.16 -5.72
N GLU A 307 7.75 19.11 -6.06
CA GLU A 307 7.24 18.87 -7.40
C GLU A 307 6.38 20.07 -7.85
N ASN A 308 6.54 20.49 -9.10
CA ASN A 308 5.81 21.61 -9.68
C ASN A 308 5.99 22.96 -8.93
N SER A 309 7.08 23.15 -8.23
CA SER A 309 7.45 24.46 -7.67
C SER A 309 7.63 25.53 -8.74
N SER A 310 7.91 25.09 -9.99
CA SER A 310 7.83 25.89 -11.20
C SER A 310 7.01 25.18 -12.27
N ASP A 311 5.73 25.47 -12.36
CA ASP A 311 4.87 25.06 -13.48
C ASP A 311 5.08 25.89 -14.75
N ILE A 312 5.89 26.92 -14.67
CA ILE A 312 6.38 27.69 -15.80
C ILE A 312 7.73 27.06 -16.17
N ASP A 313 7.83 26.54 -17.40
CA ASP A 313 9.07 25.91 -17.89
C ASP A 313 10.26 26.89 -17.76
N PRO A 314 11.17 26.70 -16.78
CA PRO A 314 12.24 27.66 -16.54
C PRO A 314 13.35 27.59 -17.58
N LEU A 315 13.37 26.54 -18.41
CA LEU A 315 14.32 26.44 -19.52
C LEU A 315 13.83 27.20 -20.76
N ALA A 316 12.54 27.47 -20.85
CA ALA A 316 11.91 28.22 -21.94
C ALA A 316 11.47 29.63 -21.55
N ASN A 317 11.42 29.96 -20.25
CA ASN A 317 10.97 31.27 -19.71
C ASN A 317 12.08 31.98 -18.94
N ALA A 318 12.60 33.06 -19.50
CA ALA A 318 13.72 33.80 -18.92
C ALA A 318 13.38 34.44 -17.56
N ASP A 319 12.12 34.83 -17.31
CA ASP A 319 11.72 35.43 -16.04
C ASP A 319 11.72 34.39 -14.92
N ALA A 320 11.18 33.18 -15.19
CA ALA A 320 11.23 32.09 -14.23
C ALA A 320 12.69 31.67 -13.93
N ALA A 321 13.51 31.53 -14.98
CA ALA A 321 14.94 31.25 -14.83
C ALA A 321 15.67 32.30 -13.97
N LYS A 322 15.35 33.57 -14.15
CA LYS A 322 15.94 34.67 -13.40
C LYS A 322 15.60 34.60 -11.90
N GLU A 323 14.34 34.35 -11.56
CA GLU A 323 13.90 34.25 -10.17
C GLU A 323 14.54 33.04 -9.46
N ILE A 324 14.59 31.89 -10.12
CA ILE A 324 15.24 30.68 -9.58
C ILE A 324 16.75 30.94 -9.40
N SER A 325 17.41 31.59 -10.37
CA SER A 325 18.83 31.96 -10.26
C SER A 325 19.09 32.93 -9.13
N ALA A 326 18.18 33.89 -8.89
CA ALA A 326 18.28 34.81 -7.77
C ALA A 326 18.20 34.09 -6.42
N ALA A 327 17.28 33.16 -6.27
CA ALA A 327 17.15 32.33 -5.08
C ALA A 327 18.41 31.44 -4.85
N ALA A 328 18.91 30.78 -5.90
CA ALA A 328 20.11 29.94 -5.81
C ALA A 328 21.36 30.74 -5.46
N ALA A 329 21.52 31.93 -6.05
CA ALA A 329 22.62 32.87 -5.73
C ALA A 329 22.52 33.38 -4.30
N ALA A 330 21.31 33.73 -3.81
CA ALA A 330 21.08 34.21 -2.45
C ALA A 330 21.49 33.19 -1.39
N ILE A 331 21.07 31.91 -1.56
CA ILE A 331 21.39 30.83 -0.62
C ILE A 331 22.79 30.26 -0.82
N ARG A 332 23.45 30.48 -1.96
CA ARG A 332 24.77 29.95 -2.33
C ARG A 332 24.84 28.41 -2.28
N ALA A 333 23.78 27.73 -2.68
CA ALA A 333 23.69 26.31 -2.75
C ALA A 333 22.86 25.89 -3.98
N PRO A 334 23.12 24.73 -4.59
CA PRO A 334 22.25 24.23 -5.64
C PRO A 334 20.85 23.95 -5.10
N ILE A 335 19.84 24.23 -5.93
CA ILE A 335 18.43 23.97 -5.64
C ILE A 335 17.97 22.83 -6.54
N LEU A 336 17.32 21.79 -5.99
CA LEU A 336 16.54 20.83 -6.76
C LEU A 336 15.17 21.44 -7.04
N VAL A 337 14.95 21.87 -8.26
CA VAL A 337 13.72 22.56 -8.68
C VAL A 337 12.77 21.58 -9.36
N GLY A 338 11.57 21.40 -8.82
CA GLY A 338 10.53 20.64 -9.50
C GLY A 338 9.86 21.50 -10.57
N GLY A 339 9.86 21.03 -11.81
CA GLY A 339 9.33 21.79 -12.95
C GLY A 339 8.57 20.94 -13.95
N VAL A 340 7.66 21.60 -14.69
CA VAL A 340 6.96 21.03 -15.83
C VAL A 340 7.62 21.53 -17.11
N LEU A 341 8.21 20.61 -17.87
CA LEU A 341 8.95 20.94 -19.08
C LEU A 341 8.23 20.42 -20.31
N ALA A 342 8.32 21.18 -21.41
CA ALA A 342 7.84 20.72 -22.71
C ALA A 342 8.66 19.51 -23.17
N ALA A 343 7.98 18.39 -23.46
CA ALA A 343 8.62 17.19 -23.98
C ALA A 343 8.80 17.25 -25.52
N PRO A 344 9.69 16.45 -26.10
CA PRO A 344 9.78 16.31 -27.56
C PRO A 344 8.41 15.97 -28.17
N GLY A 345 8.01 16.72 -29.18
CA GLY A 345 6.67 16.57 -29.79
C GLY A 345 5.58 17.43 -29.15
N TYR A 346 5.94 18.33 -28.23
CA TYR A 346 5.00 19.33 -27.68
C TYR A 346 4.36 20.16 -28.79
N ARG A 347 3.02 20.25 -28.75
CA ARG A 347 2.20 21.13 -29.57
C ARG A 347 1.04 21.65 -28.73
N ARG A 348 0.46 22.78 -29.11
CA ARG A 348 -0.68 23.36 -28.37
C ARG A 348 -1.91 22.45 -28.32
N ASP A 349 -2.12 21.64 -29.36
CA ASP A 349 -3.20 20.63 -29.45
C ASP A 349 -2.82 19.29 -28.82
N ASN A 350 -1.53 19.08 -28.54
CA ASN A 350 -1.01 17.90 -27.84
C ASN A 350 0.14 18.31 -26.89
N PRO A 351 -0.17 18.85 -25.70
CA PRO A 351 0.81 19.50 -24.82
C PRO A 351 1.60 18.47 -24.01
N VAL A 352 2.28 17.55 -24.68
CA VAL A 352 3.12 16.54 -24.00
C VAL A 352 4.22 17.20 -23.19
N SER A 353 4.35 16.77 -21.93
CA SER A 353 5.26 17.37 -20.96
C SER A 353 5.96 16.30 -20.13
N THR A 354 7.12 16.62 -19.55
CA THR A 354 7.77 15.85 -18.50
C THR A 354 7.63 16.56 -17.17
N ASN A 355 7.49 15.76 -16.12
CA ASN A 355 7.60 16.21 -14.74
C ASN A 355 9.05 16.00 -14.32
N SER A 356 9.75 17.07 -14.02
CA SER A 356 11.22 17.05 -13.97
C SER A 356 11.74 17.67 -12.67
N VAL A 357 12.85 17.13 -12.18
CA VAL A 357 13.67 17.75 -11.14
C VAL A 357 14.97 18.21 -11.78
N ILE A 358 15.24 19.51 -11.67
CA ILE A 358 16.40 20.16 -12.27
C ILE A 358 17.33 20.63 -11.15
N VAL A 359 18.60 20.28 -11.23
CA VAL A 359 19.63 20.88 -10.38
C VAL A 359 19.95 22.28 -10.88
N TRP A 360 19.67 23.28 -10.08
CA TRP A 360 19.94 24.69 -10.41
C TRP A 360 21.10 25.22 -9.56
N ASN A 361 22.27 25.33 -10.17
CA ASN A 361 23.47 25.81 -9.49
C ASN A 361 23.47 27.34 -9.32
N PRO A 362 24.05 27.85 -8.21
CA PRO A 362 24.06 29.30 -7.93
C PRO A 362 24.79 30.13 -8.97
N ASP A 363 25.87 29.60 -9.56
CA ASP A 363 26.75 30.36 -10.46
C ASP A 363 26.51 30.05 -11.94
N THR A 364 26.08 28.82 -12.27
CA THR A 364 25.98 28.31 -13.64
C THR A 364 24.56 28.07 -14.13
N GLY A 365 23.57 28.18 -13.24
CA GLY A 365 22.16 27.89 -13.56
C GLY A 365 21.86 26.40 -13.68
N PRO A 366 20.95 26.00 -14.63
CA PRO A 366 20.51 24.63 -14.75
C PRO A 366 21.63 23.68 -15.19
N ALA A 367 21.68 22.50 -14.58
CA ALA A 367 22.69 21.50 -14.80
C ALA A 367 22.04 20.10 -14.97
N ASP A 368 22.22 19.19 -14.00
CA ASP A 368 21.69 17.83 -14.06
C ASP A 368 20.17 17.79 -13.93
N ARG A 369 19.53 16.78 -14.51
CA ARG A 369 18.07 16.67 -14.55
C ARG A 369 17.62 15.21 -14.50
N HIS A 370 16.55 14.97 -13.75
CA HIS A 370 15.80 13.72 -13.75
C HIS A 370 14.34 13.97 -14.13
N ASP A 371 13.81 13.22 -15.08
CA ASP A 371 12.41 13.23 -15.47
C ASP A 371 11.68 12.04 -14.82
N LYS A 372 10.54 12.30 -14.18
CA LYS A 372 9.71 11.31 -13.50
C LYS A 372 9.39 10.13 -14.39
N GLN A 373 9.64 8.92 -13.91
CA GLN A 373 9.53 7.69 -14.71
C GLN A 373 8.19 6.98 -14.51
N ILE A 374 7.65 7.04 -13.28
CA ILE A 374 6.37 6.41 -12.95
C ILE A 374 5.30 7.49 -12.84
N ILE A 375 4.68 7.79 -13.97
CA ILE A 375 3.62 8.79 -14.05
C ILE A 375 2.28 8.23 -13.56
N GLN A 376 1.50 9.09 -12.87
CA GLN A 376 0.24 8.70 -12.23
C GLN A 376 -0.90 8.56 -13.24
N PRO A 377 -1.51 7.35 -13.36
CA PRO A 377 -2.71 7.17 -14.17
C PRO A 377 -3.87 8.05 -13.69
N PHE A 378 -4.67 8.55 -14.62
CA PHE A 378 -5.84 9.42 -14.40
C PHE A 378 -5.55 10.79 -13.76
N GLY A 379 -4.32 11.06 -13.36
CA GLY A 379 -3.84 12.36 -12.92
C GLY A 379 -2.90 12.98 -13.94
N GLU A 380 -1.72 12.40 -14.11
CA GLU A 380 -0.68 12.91 -15.00
C GLU A 380 -0.87 12.46 -16.45
N TYR A 381 -1.50 11.30 -16.68
CA TYR A 381 -1.92 10.88 -18.02
C TYR A 381 -3.25 10.12 -17.95
N LEU A 382 -3.98 10.07 -19.06
CA LEU A 382 -5.22 9.30 -19.16
C LEU A 382 -4.97 8.01 -19.94
N PRO A 383 -4.98 6.82 -19.25
CA PRO A 383 -4.96 5.55 -19.96
C PRO A 383 -6.16 5.44 -20.90
N TRP A 384 -5.98 4.85 -22.10
CA TRP A 384 -7.07 4.69 -23.07
C TRP A 384 -7.95 5.94 -23.19
N ARG A 385 -7.32 7.10 -23.40
CA ARG A 385 -7.99 8.42 -23.41
C ARG A 385 -9.26 8.44 -24.27
N SER A 386 -9.24 7.84 -25.45
CA SER A 386 -10.41 7.75 -26.35
C SER A 386 -11.62 7.01 -25.75
N PHE A 387 -11.41 6.17 -24.75
CA PHE A 387 -12.47 5.45 -24.02
C PHE A 387 -12.90 6.22 -22.77
N PHE A 388 -11.94 6.54 -21.88
CA PHE A 388 -12.28 7.13 -20.58
C PHE A 388 -12.78 8.56 -20.67
N SER A 389 -12.36 9.37 -21.66
CA SER A 389 -12.90 10.72 -21.89
C SER A 389 -14.41 10.73 -22.18
N LYS A 390 -14.95 9.62 -22.69
CA LYS A 390 -16.40 9.46 -22.92
C LYS A 390 -17.20 9.15 -21.67
N LEU A 391 -16.53 8.66 -20.61
CA LEU A 391 -17.19 8.24 -19.36
C LEU A 391 -17.30 9.37 -18.34
N SER A 392 -16.40 10.34 -18.38
CA SER A 392 -16.35 11.40 -17.36
C SER A 392 -15.63 12.64 -17.92
N SER A 393 -16.22 13.82 -17.71
CA SER A 393 -15.56 15.11 -17.96
C SER A 393 -14.34 15.36 -17.09
N TYR A 394 -14.22 14.68 -15.94
CA TYR A 394 -13.01 14.72 -15.13
C TYR A 394 -11.83 14.01 -15.80
N ALA A 395 -12.08 13.01 -16.62
CA ALA A 395 -11.04 12.30 -17.36
C ALA A 395 -10.29 13.22 -18.33
N ASP A 396 -10.96 14.24 -18.88
CA ASP A 396 -10.33 15.22 -19.78
C ASP A 396 -9.35 16.15 -19.07
N ARG A 397 -9.41 16.24 -17.73
CA ARG A 397 -8.49 17.03 -16.92
C ARG A 397 -7.15 16.33 -16.67
N ALA A 398 -7.06 15.02 -16.90
CA ALA A 398 -5.80 14.29 -16.81
C ALA A 398 -4.76 14.88 -17.77
N GLY A 399 -3.54 15.04 -17.27
CA GLY A 399 -2.44 15.64 -18.01
C GLY A 399 -2.01 14.86 -19.24
N TYR A 400 -0.96 15.34 -19.88
CA TYR A 400 -0.30 14.75 -21.03
C TYR A 400 1.17 14.46 -20.71
N PHE A 401 1.45 14.09 -19.47
CA PHE A 401 2.80 13.74 -19.07
C PHE A 401 3.25 12.44 -19.72
N VAL A 402 4.52 12.41 -20.08
CA VAL A 402 5.20 11.22 -20.60
C VAL A 402 6.27 10.78 -19.62
N PRO A 403 6.54 9.46 -19.51
CA PRO A 403 7.55 8.96 -18.60
C PRO A 403 8.95 9.38 -19.05
N GLY A 404 9.79 9.72 -18.06
CA GLY A 404 11.22 9.91 -18.25
C GLY A 404 11.97 8.58 -18.33
N HIS A 405 13.28 8.71 -18.54
CA HIS A 405 14.24 7.61 -18.58
C HIS A 405 15.46 7.96 -17.71
N GLY A 406 16.20 6.97 -17.25
CA GLY A 406 17.41 7.17 -16.46
C GLY A 406 17.45 6.28 -15.22
N ASP A 407 18.34 6.59 -14.32
CA ASP A 407 18.63 5.82 -13.11
C ASP A 407 18.02 6.38 -11.82
N GLY A 408 17.21 7.44 -11.93
CA GLY A 408 16.58 8.09 -10.79
C GLY A 408 17.53 8.95 -9.94
N VAL A 409 18.69 9.35 -10.46
CA VAL A 409 19.71 10.09 -9.71
C VAL A 409 20.01 11.42 -10.36
N VAL A 410 20.16 12.47 -9.54
CA VAL A 410 20.75 13.76 -9.93
C VAL A 410 21.97 14.05 -9.07
N ARG A 411 22.92 14.80 -9.61
CA ARG A 411 24.14 15.20 -8.91
C ARG A 411 24.08 16.67 -8.52
N ALA A 412 24.02 16.94 -7.22
CA ALA A 412 24.03 18.29 -6.67
C ALA A 412 25.17 18.42 -5.66
N ALA A 413 25.96 19.48 -5.74
CA ALA A 413 27.17 19.70 -4.92
C ALA A 413 28.13 18.48 -4.91
N GLY A 414 28.22 17.74 -6.03
CA GLY A 414 29.04 16.52 -6.15
C GLY A 414 28.43 15.26 -5.52
N VAL A 415 27.26 15.35 -4.87
CA VAL A 415 26.57 14.23 -4.21
C VAL A 415 25.50 13.65 -5.12
N PRO A 416 25.46 12.31 -5.34
CA PRO A 416 24.37 11.66 -6.02
C PRO A 416 23.13 11.56 -5.09
N ILE A 417 22.04 12.18 -5.50
CA ILE A 417 20.76 12.24 -4.78
C ILE A 417 19.73 11.48 -5.59
N GLY A 418 19.11 10.46 -4.99
CA GLY A 418 18.02 9.72 -5.62
C GLY A 418 16.73 10.53 -5.56
N VAL A 419 16.04 10.61 -6.68
CA VAL A 419 14.79 11.33 -6.81
C VAL A 419 13.65 10.34 -7.01
N THR A 420 12.65 10.43 -6.13
CA THR A 420 11.40 9.66 -6.25
C THR A 420 10.23 10.62 -6.12
N THR A 421 9.82 11.18 -7.26
CA THR A 421 8.87 12.29 -7.28
C THR A 421 7.46 11.84 -6.90
N CYS A 422 6.92 12.36 -5.79
CA CYS A 422 5.52 12.24 -5.36
C CYS A 422 5.01 10.79 -5.39
N TRP A 423 4.24 10.43 -6.42
CA TRP A 423 3.68 9.11 -6.65
C TRP A 423 4.72 7.98 -6.70
N GLU A 424 5.95 8.27 -7.14
CA GLU A 424 6.98 7.24 -7.30
C GLU A 424 7.45 6.63 -5.98
N VAL A 425 7.39 7.37 -4.86
CA VAL A 425 7.87 6.89 -3.56
C VAL A 425 7.14 5.63 -3.07
N ILE A 426 5.89 5.42 -3.54
CA ILE A 426 5.12 4.23 -3.17
C ILE A 426 5.65 2.96 -3.84
N PHE A 427 6.36 3.08 -4.97
CA PHE A 427 6.93 1.96 -5.71
C PHE A 427 8.36 1.66 -5.25
N ASP A 428 8.59 0.45 -4.76
CA ASP A 428 9.94 0.00 -4.35
C ASP A 428 10.97 0.18 -5.48
N ARG A 429 10.59 -0.16 -6.71
CA ARG A 429 11.51 -0.10 -7.86
C ARG A 429 12.15 1.26 -8.08
N ALA A 430 11.44 2.38 -7.82
CA ALA A 430 11.98 3.72 -8.03
C ALA A 430 13.10 4.04 -7.03
N ALA A 431 12.84 3.91 -5.74
CA ALA A 431 13.84 4.16 -4.69
C ALA A 431 15.01 3.18 -4.77
N ARG A 432 14.73 1.89 -5.01
CA ARG A 432 15.75 0.84 -5.13
C ARG A 432 16.69 1.09 -6.31
N GLU A 433 16.16 1.47 -7.47
CA GLU A 433 16.97 1.75 -8.66
C GLU A 433 17.90 2.94 -8.40
N ALA A 434 17.38 4.05 -7.88
CA ALA A 434 18.18 5.21 -7.51
C ALA A 434 19.30 4.86 -6.51
N VAL A 435 19.00 4.07 -5.47
CA VAL A 435 20.01 3.67 -4.47
C VAL A 435 21.04 2.71 -5.05
N ARG A 436 20.65 1.80 -5.93
CA ARG A 436 21.61 0.93 -6.66
C ARG A 436 22.49 1.69 -7.64
N SER A 437 21.99 2.79 -8.17
CA SER A 437 22.76 3.72 -9.03
C SER A 437 23.64 4.70 -8.25
N GLY A 438 23.72 4.52 -6.93
CA GLY A 438 24.66 5.23 -6.07
C GLY A 438 24.09 6.38 -5.27
N ALA A 439 22.78 6.57 -5.24
CA ALA A 439 22.17 7.62 -4.42
C ALA A 439 22.54 7.48 -2.94
N GLN A 440 23.02 8.55 -2.34
CA GLN A 440 23.47 8.61 -0.96
C GLN A 440 22.41 9.10 0.01
N MET A 441 21.38 9.74 -0.50
CA MET A 441 20.12 10.13 0.15
C MET A 441 18.99 10.10 -0.88
N LEU A 442 17.75 10.17 -0.43
CA LEU A 442 16.57 10.22 -1.29
C LEU A 442 15.85 11.58 -1.11
N ALA A 443 15.49 12.20 -2.21
CA ALA A 443 14.60 13.36 -2.27
C ALA A 443 13.23 12.90 -2.81
N VAL A 444 12.16 13.37 -2.17
CA VAL A 444 10.76 13.09 -2.54
C VAL A 444 10.05 14.44 -2.76
N PRO A 445 10.32 15.13 -3.86
CA PRO A 445 9.56 16.31 -4.23
C PRO A 445 8.11 15.91 -4.51
N SER A 446 7.13 16.59 -3.89
CA SER A 446 5.72 16.20 -3.95
C SER A 446 4.81 17.42 -4.15
N ASN A 447 3.84 17.28 -5.05
CA ASN A 447 2.80 18.28 -5.20
C ASN A 447 1.54 17.85 -4.46
N ASN A 448 1.35 18.38 -3.27
CA ASN A 448 0.22 18.07 -2.39
C ASN A 448 -0.89 19.14 -2.47
N ALA A 449 -0.79 20.11 -3.37
CA ALA A 449 -1.72 21.26 -3.48
C ALA A 449 -3.16 20.86 -3.80
N THR A 450 -3.39 19.65 -4.31
CA THR A 450 -4.70 19.12 -4.66
C THR A 450 -5.26 18.16 -3.63
N PHE A 451 -4.53 17.86 -2.55
CA PHE A 451 -4.84 16.84 -1.56
C PHE A 451 -5.01 17.41 -0.16
N ASP A 452 -5.52 16.61 0.74
CA ASP A 452 -5.70 16.94 2.14
C ASP A 452 -4.51 16.49 3.02
N GLU A 453 -4.54 16.87 4.29
CA GLU A 453 -3.52 16.50 5.27
C GLU A 453 -3.44 14.97 5.47
N SER A 454 -4.58 14.25 5.39
CA SER A 454 -4.62 12.80 5.56
C SER A 454 -3.80 12.07 4.49
N MET A 455 -3.90 12.51 3.24
CA MET A 455 -3.09 11.98 2.14
C MET A 455 -1.60 12.26 2.37
N SER A 456 -1.25 13.47 2.82
CA SER A 456 0.13 13.85 3.12
C SER A 456 0.73 12.98 4.23
N GLU A 457 -0.01 12.67 5.29
CA GLU A 457 0.39 11.73 6.34
C GLU A 457 0.60 10.31 5.82
N GLN A 458 -0.27 9.83 4.92
CA GLN A 458 -0.10 8.53 4.28
C GLN A 458 1.15 8.50 3.40
N GLN A 459 1.47 9.58 2.69
CA GLN A 459 2.68 9.69 1.87
C GLN A 459 3.95 9.68 2.73
N LEU A 460 3.95 10.34 3.89
CA LEU A 460 5.07 10.26 4.83
C LEU A 460 5.34 8.82 5.31
N ALA A 461 4.30 8.00 5.46
CA ALA A 461 4.49 6.59 5.82
C ALA A 461 5.26 5.82 4.73
N PHE A 462 5.03 6.11 3.45
CA PHE A 462 5.81 5.52 2.36
C PHE A 462 7.29 5.91 2.48
N ALA A 463 7.56 7.20 2.64
CA ALA A 463 8.91 7.74 2.80
C ALA A 463 9.63 7.15 4.03
N ARG A 464 8.93 6.96 5.16
CA ARG A 464 9.47 6.33 6.37
C ARG A 464 9.87 4.88 6.15
N LEU A 465 9.05 4.13 5.41
CA LEU A 465 9.39 2.75 5.08
C LEU A 465 10.59 2.70 4.13
N ARG A 466 10.64 3.55 3.09
CA ARG A 466 11.78 3.64 2.17
C ARG A 466 13.09 3.99 2.87
N ALA A 467 13.03 4.85 3.89
CA ALA A 467 14.20 5.20 4.69
C ALA A 467 14.83 3.96 5.36
N VAL A 468 14.00 3.09 5.95
CA VAL A 468 14.45 1.84 6.58
C VAL A 468 14.88 0.80 5.53
N GLU A 469 14.09 0.64 4.49
CA GLU A 469 14.30 -0.33 3.41
C GLU A 469 15.65 -0.15 2.73
N HIS A 470 16.04 1.10 2.46
CA HIS A 470 17.26 1.43 1.73
C HIS A 470 18.37 1.98 2.62
N GLU A 471 18.12 2.15 3.91
CA GLU A 471 19.06 2.74 4.87
C GLU A 471 19.54 4.13 4.40
N ARG A 472 18.60 4.99 3.98
CA ARG A 472 18.86 6.34 3.49
C ARG A 472 18.07 7.38 4.30
N TYR A 473 18.66 8.57 4.44
CA TYR A 473 17.84 9.72 4.78
C TYR A 473 16.89 10.00 3.63
N VAL A 474 15.63 10.24 3.94
CA VAL A 474 14.61 10.60 2.97
C VAL A 474 14.11 12.00 3.30
N VAL A 475 14.18 12.87 2.30
CA VAL A 475 13.79 14.26 2.41
C VAL A 475 12.55 14.48 1.56
N VAL A 476 11.41 14.65 2.22
CA VAL A 476 10.13 14.93 1.57
C VAL A 476 9.96 16.45 1.50
N SER A 477 9.71 16.97 0.31
CA SER A 477 9.41 18.38 0.06
C SER A 477 8.03 18.48 -0.56
N GLY A 478 7.04 18.90 0.21
CA GLY A 478 5.66 19.09 -0.22
C GLY A 478 5.37 20.54 -0.58
N THR A 479 4.58 20.78 -1.63
CA THR A 479 4.17 22.15 -2.01
C THR A 479 3.39 22.83 -0.88
N THR A 480 2.40 22.13 -0.32
CA THR A 480 1.57 22.58 0.81
C THR A 480 1.90 21.83 2.10
N GLY A 481 2.81 20.86 2.03
CA GLY A 481 3.17 20.00 3.16
C GLY A 481 2.40 18.67 3.14
N ILE A 482 2.81 17.73 3.99
CA ILE A 482 3.79 17.95 5.06
C ILE A 482 5.19 17.65 4.50
N SER A 483 6.11 18.62 4.60
CA SER A 483 7.52 18.37 4.33
C SER A 483 8.19 17.77 5.56
N ALA A 484 9.16 16.86 5.34
CA ALA A 484 9.84 16.19 6.46
C ALA A 484 11.24 15.71 6.09
N VAL A 485 12.12 15.66 7.08
CA VAL A 485 13.41 14.97 7.00
C VAL A 485 13.35 13.70 7.85
N ILE A 486 13.54 12.55 7.21
CA ILE A 486 13.36 11.23 7.80
C ILE A 486 14.72 10.53 7.88
N SER A 487 15.06 10.01 9.07
CA SER A 487 16.29 9.25 9.29
C SER A 487 16.20 7.84 8.71
N PRO A 488 17.34 7.15 8.46
CA PRO A 488 17.35 5.74 8.06
C PRO A 488 16.66 4.78 9.04
N ALA A 489 16.39 5.22 10.27
CA ALA A 489 15.57 4.48 11.25
C ALA A 489 14.05 4.70 11.07
N GLY A 490 13.61 5.40 10.04
CA GLY A 490 12.20 5.72 9.79
C GLY A 490 11.62 6.79 10.73
N ARG A 491 12.47 7.53 11.47
CA ARG A 491 12.03 8.60 12.38
C ARG A 491 12.08 9.95 11.69
N GLU A 492 11.03 10.72 11.84
CA GLU A 492 10.99 12.12 11.45
C GLU A 492 11.93 12.93 12.38
N LEU A 493 12.89 13.62 11.81
CA LEU A 493 13.81 14.51 12.52
C LEU A 493 13.25 15.93 12.60
N ALA A 494 12.57 16.34 11.53
CA ALA A 494 11.87 17.61 11.44
C ALA A 494 10.69 17.46 10.49
N ARG A 495 9.64 18.25 10.69
CA ARG A 495 8.47 18.35 9.81
C ARG A 495 7.88 19.75 9.81
N THR A 496 7.24 20.13 8.72
CA THR A 496 6.44 21.35 8.60
C THR A 496 4.99 21.11 9.02
N GLN A 497 4.24 22.19 9.22
CA GLN A 497 2.79 22.14 9.31
C GLN A 497 2.18 22.04 7.91
N PHE A 498 0.98 21.47 7.83
CA PHE A 498 0.21 21.44 6.60
C PHE A 498 -0.32 22.85 6.25
N PHE A 499 -0.21 23.23 4.99
CA PHE A 499 -0.70 24.48 4.42
C PHE A 499 -0.09 25.76 5.02
N GLU A 500 1.17 25.70 5.48
CA GLU A 500 1.93 26.84 5.96
C GLU A 500 3.28 26.95 5.23
N PRO A 501 3.70 28.14 4.75
CA PRO A 501 5.04 28.30 4.18
C PRO A 501 6.09 28.10 5.27
N ALA A 502 7.12 27.32 4.97
CA ALA A 502 8.19 27.02 5.92
C ALA A 502 9.44 26.48 5.21
N TYR A 503 10.57 26.56 5.87
CA TYR A 503 11.74 25.77 5.52
C TYR A 503 12.15 24.85 6.68
N LEU A 504 12.83 23.76 6.34
CA LEU A 504 13.53 22.89 7.29
C LEU A 504 15.02 22.90 6.94
N ASP A 505 15.87 22.86 7.95
CA ASP A 505 17.30 22.65 7.82
C ASP A 505 17.73 21.53 8.76
N GLN A 506 18.29 20.47 8.22
CA GLN A 506 18.65 19.31 9.01
C GLN A 506 19.99 18.73 8.59
N GLN A 507 20.74 18.26 9.58
CA GLN A 507 21.95 17.49 9.33
C GLN A 507 21.61 16.05 8.97
N VAL A 508 22.13 15.60 7.84
CA VAL A 508 22.01 14.22 7.36
C VAL A 508 23.40 13.63 7.13
N ARG A 509 23.54 12.32 7.22
CA ARG A 509 24.77 11.62 6.85
C ARG A 509 24.55 10.86 5.55
N LEU A 510 25.41 11.11 4.60
CA LEU A 510 25.38 10.43 3.31
C LEU A 510 25.79 8.96 3.49
N ARG A 511 25.14 8.05 2.78
CA ARG A 511 25.36 6.60 2.94
C ARG A 511 25.51 5.94 1.59
N THR A 512 26.44 4.97 1.51
CA THR A 512 26.71 4.21 0.28
C THR A 512 26.41 2.73 0.41
N SER A 513 26.20 2.21 1.64
CA SER A 513 25.88 0.81 1.90
C SER A 513 24.56 0.39 1.24
N LEU A 514 24.45 -0.88 0.86
CA LEU A 514 23.22 -1.46 0.31
C LEU A 514 22.64 -2.48 1.27
N THR A 515 21.39 -2.29 1.68
CA THR A 515 20.64 -3.23 2.51
C THR A 515 20.34 -4.54 1.78
N PRO A 516 20.00 -5.62 2.49
CA PRO A 516 19.49 -6.84 1.85
C PRO A 516 18.23 -6.56 1.00
N ALA A 517 17.31 -5.67 1.46
CA ALA A 517 16.13 -5.28 0.70
C ALA A 517 16.51 -4.61 -0.64
N THR A 518 17.46 -3.68 -0.63
CA THR A 518 17.95 -3.03 -1.85
C THR A 518 18.55 -4.04 -2.84
N ARG A 519 19.28 -5.05 -2.33
CA ARG A 519 19.94 -6.07 -3.18
C ARG A 519 18.99 -7.13 -3.68
N PHE A 520 18.09 -7.64 -2.82
CA PHE A 520 17.36 -8.87 -3.01
C PHE A 520 15.83 -8.72 -2.90
N GLY A 521 15.31 -7.51 -2.66
CA GLY A 521 13.88 -7.25 -2.45
C GLY A 521 12.94 -7.96 -3.41
N PRO A 522 13.15 -7.88 -4.75
CA PRO A 522 12.30 -8.56 -5.73
C PRO A 522 12.31 -10.09 -5.59
N TYR A 523 13.43 -10.68 -5.20
CA TYR A 523 13.51 -12.13 -4.97
C TYR A 523 12.78 -12.53 -3.69
N VAL A 524 12.84 -11.69 -2.65
CA VAL A 524 12.06 -11.88 -1.42
C VAL A 524 10.58 -11.81 -1.76
N GLU A 525 10.12 -10.79 -2.47
CA GLU A 525 8.72 -10.66 -2.90
C GLU A 525 8.27 -11.87 -3.73
N ALA A 526 9.08 -12.30 -4.72
CA ALA A 526 8.79 -13.47 -5.53
C ALA A 526 8.68 -14.76 -4.68
N LEU A 527 9.53 -14.93 -3.66
CA LEU A 527 9.45 -16.04 -2.72
C LEU A 527 8.14 -16.01 -1.93
N LEU A 528 7.74 -14.83 -1.41
CA LEU A 528 6.51 -14.68 -0.64
C LEU A 528 5.27 -14.98 -1.49
N VAL A 529 5.24 -14.50 -2.73
CA VAL A 529 4.21 -14.83 -3.72
C VAL A 529 4.23 -16.33 -4.03
N GLY A 530 5.42 -16.91 -4.20
CA GLY A 530 5.64 -18.35 -4.45
C GLY A 530 5.08 -19.23 -3.34
N ILE A 531 5.17 -18.80 -2.06
CA ILE A 531 4.53 -19.49 -0.92
C ILE A 531 3.00 -19.55 -1.15
N GLY A 532 2.38 -18.45 -1.53
CA GLY A 532 0.94 -18.42 -1.80
C GLY A 532 0.52 -19.36 -2.94
N VAL A 533 1.27 -19.33 -4.04
CA VAL A 533 1.05 -20.22 -5.19
C VAL A 533 1.24 -21.70 -4.80
N ALA A 534 2.28 -22.02 -4.02
CA ALA A 534 2.53 -23.36 -3.53
C ALA A 534 1.37 -23.87 -2.64
N GLY A 535 0.80 -23.01 -1.78
CA GLY A 535 -0.38 -23.33 -0.99
C GLY A 535 -1.59 -23.66 -1.85
N LEU A 536 -1.80 -22.94 -2.95
CA LEU A 536 -2.89 -23.20 -3.89
C LEU A 536 -2.68 -24.54 -4.63
N LEU A 537 -1.47 -24.81 -5.10
CA LEU A 537 -1.12 -26.09 -5.74
C LEU A 537 -1.30 -27.25 -4.76
N ALA A 538 -0.83 -27.10 -3.52
CA ALA A 538 -1.02 -28.11 -2.48
C ALA A 538 -2.52 -28.40 -2.21
N ALA A 539 -3.37 -27.36 -2.23
CA ALA A 539 -4.81 -27.52 -2.08
C ALA A 539 -5.45 -28.29 -3.25
N MET A 540 -5.02 -28.06 -4.48
CA MET A 540 -5.48 -28.80 -5.66
C MET A 540 -5.12 -30.28 -5.54
N LEU A 541 -3.87 -30.59 -5.21
CA LEU A 541 -3.41 -31.98 -5.04
C LEU A 541 -4.10 -32.67 -3.86
N HIS A 542 -4.31 -31.97 -2.75
CA HIS A 542 -4.99 -32.51 -1.58
C HIS A 542 -6.45 -32.84 -1.86
N ASN A 543 -7.17 -31.99 -2.59
CA ASN A 543 -8.57 -32.21 -2.96
C ASN A 543 -8.70 -33.38 -3.94
N ASP A 544 -7.83 -33.51 -4.94
CA ASP A 544 -7.85 -34.65 -5.89
C ASP A 544 -7.54 -35.97 -5.20
N PHE A 545 -6.62 -36.01 -4.24
CA PHE A 545 -6.31 -37.18 -3.45
C PHE A 545 -7.51 -37.65 -2.62
N PHE A 546 -8.23 -36.75 -1.98
CA PHE A 546 -9.43 -37.09 -1.20
C PHE A 546 -10.60 -37.54 -2.07
N VAL A 547 -10.85 -36.87 -3.21
CA VAL A 547 -11.90 -37.25 -4.16
C VAL A 547 -11.61 -38.63 -4.77
N GLY A 548 -10.36 -38.93 -5.13
CA GLY A 548 -9.96 -40.22 -5.68
C GLY A 548 -10.02 -41.36 -4.68
N ARG A 549 -9.81 -41.12 -3.38
CA ARG A 549 -9.72 -42.16 -2.34
C ARG A 549 -11.03 -42.38 -1.58
N PHE A 550 -11.93 -41.42 -1.52
CA PHE A 550 -13.19 -41.44 -0.77
C PHE A 550 -14.42 -41.05 -1.60
N GLY A 551 -14.28 -40.85 -2.91
CA GLY A 551 -15.40 -40.62 -3.81
C GLY A 551 -16.25 -41.89 -3.93
N PRO A 552 -17.59 -41.79 -4.04
CA PRO A 552 -18.44 -42.96 -4.20
C PRO A 552 -18.01 -43.72 -5.46
N ARG A 553 -17.57 -44.96 -5.28
CA ARG A 553 -17.33 -45.88 -6.39
C ARG A 553 -18.63 -45.95 -7.20
N ARG A 554 -18.63 -45.47 -8.43
CA ARG A 554 -19.68 -45.72 -9.39
C ARG A 554 -19.78 -47.25 -9.54
N THR A 555 -20.74 -47.87 -8.85
CA THR A 555 -21.14 -49.24 -9.11
C THR A 555 -21.73 -49.26 -10.51
N THR A 556 -20.98 -49.75 -11.45
CA THR A 556 -21.48 -50.15 -12.75
C THR A 556 -22.46 -51.30 -12.52
N ARG A 557 -23.75 -50.99 -12.53
CA ARG A 557 -24.83 -51.96 -12.54
C ARG A 557 -24.72 -52.72 -13.86
N ARG A 558 -24.09 -53.93 -13.85
CA ARG A 558 -24.20 -54.89 -14.93
C ARG A 558 -25.66 -55.33 -14.97
N THR A 559 -26.41 -54.90 -15.95
CA THR A 559 -27.68 -55.50 -16.34
C THR A 559 -27.38 -56.88 -16.95
N SER A 560 -27.59 -57.95 -16.19
CA SER A 560 -27.65 -59.26 -16.73
C SER A 560 -29.00 -59.45 -17.45
N THR A 561 -28.99 -59.43 -18.75
CA THR A 561 -30.08 -59.92 -19.58
C THR A 561 -30.10 -61.46 -19.47
N SER A 562 -31.08 -62.00 -18.76
CA SER A 562 -31.42 -63.40 -18.82
C SER A 562 -32.24 -63.69 -20.09
N GLU A 563 -31.64 -64.32 -21.08
CA GLU A 563 -32.35 -64.98 -22.15
C GLU A 563 -33.00 -66.25 -21.57
N ASN A 564 -34.31 -66.24 -21.47
CA ASN A 564 -35.09 -67.43 -21.29
C ASN A 564 -35.57 -67.96 -22.66
N GLY A 565 -34.90 -68.98 -23.14
CA GLY A 565 -35.38 -69.80 -24.25
C GLY A 565 -36.57 -70.60 -23.81
N LYS A 566 -37.65 -70.54 -24.54
CA LYS A 566 -38.69 -71.63 -24.60
C LYS A 566 -38.72 -72.13 -26.00
N GLY A 567 -38.22 -73.37 -26.15
CA GLY A 567 -38.61 -74.23 -27.20
C GLY A 567 -39.90 -74.98 -26.82
N ALA A 568 -40.75 -75.14 -27.76
CA ALA A 568 -41.72 -76.25 -27.77
C ALA A 568 -42.26 -76.49 -29.19
N ALA A 569 -42.14 -77.71 -29.60
CA ALA A 569 -42.85 -78.46 -30.60
C ALA A 569 -42.81 -78.04 -32.06
#